data_1b0a4cbcda4f00c1eccd57abefb5cd83
#
_entry.id   1b0a4cbcda4f00c1eccd57abefb5cd83
#
_cell.length_a   1.000
_cell.length_b   1.000
_cell.length_c   1.000
_cell.angle_alpha   90.00
_cell.angle_beta   90.00
_cell.angle_gamma   90.00
#
_symmetry.space_group_name_H-M   'P 1'
#
loop_
_entity.id
_entity.type
_entity.pdbx_description
1 polymer ?
#
loop_
_entity_poly.entity_id
_entity_poly.type
_entity_poly.pdbx_seq_one_letter_code
_entity_poly.pdbx_strand_id
1 'polypeptide(L)'
;MELIMQEVSQERHIDIPKPVQEAYSRWRYTPLVRARALEKALDTPARIYYKYEGASPSGSHKPNTALAQAFFNKEAGVKKIATETGAGQWGTALSYAGAVFGIEIQVFMVKVSFNQKPYRKAIIEGYGGSVVASPSDLTNSGKAILAKDPNNSGSLGIAISEAVEVAATND
;
A
#
# COMPACT_ATOMS: atom_id res chain seq x y z
N MET A 1 0.31 -9.27 -14.53
CA MET A 1 1.41 -10.08 -15.15
C MET A 1 2.62 -9.20 -15.48
N GLU A 2 2.43 -8.02 -16.08
CA GLU A 2 3.49 -7.12 -16.57
C GLU A 2 4.57 -6.81 -15.53
N LEU A 3 4.21 -6.40 -14.31
CA LEU A 3 5.20 -6.11 -13.26
C LEU A 3 6.04 -7.31 -12.85
N ILE A 4 5.46 -8.52 -12.86
CA ILE A 4 6.21 -9.75 -12.56
C ILE A 4 7.24 -10.01 -13.65
N MET A 5 6.87 -9.76 -14.91
CA MET A 5 7.81 -9.89 -16.05
C MET A 5 8.94 -8.86 -15.95
N GLN A 6 8.65 -7.65 -15.46
CA GLN A 6 9.68 -6.63 -15.22
C GLN A 6 10.64 -7.01 -14.09
N GLU A 7 10.14 -7.65 -13.02
CA GLU A 7 10.99 -8.12 -11.90
C GLU A 7 11.99 -9.21 -12.30
N VAL A 8 11.64 -10.04 -13.29
CA VAL A 8 12.54 -11.10 -13.79
C VAL A 8 13.31 -10.69 -15.04
N SER A 9 13.12 -9.46 -15.52
CA SER A 9 13.82 -8.94 -16.70
C SER A 9 15.31 -8.78 -16.42
N GLN A 10 16.14 -9.06 -17.42
CA GLN A 10 17.58 -8.79 -17.42
C GLN A 10 17.92 -7.45 -18.07
N GLU A 11 16.92 -6.73 -18.55
CA GLU A 11 17.11 -5.40 -19.13
C GLU A 11 17.58 -4.41 -18.08
N ARG A 12 18.66 -3.68 -18.39
CA ARG A 12 19.22 -2.66 -17.48
C ARG A 12 18.28 -1.49 -17.27
N HIS A 13 17.48 -1.15 -18.25
CA HIS A 13 16.54 -0.04 -18.25
C HIS A 13 15.19 -0.54 -18.75
N ILE A 14 14.16 -0.27 -17.95
CA ILE A 14 12.76 -0.53 -18.30
C ILE A 14 12.05 0.81 -18.34
N ASP A 15 11.38 1.10 -19.45
CA ASP A 15 10.67 2.36 -19.62
C ASP A 15 9.47 2.44 -18.67
N ILE A 16 9.37 3.55 -17.96
CA ILE A 16 8.22 3.84 -17.12
C ILE A 16 7.12 4.44 -18.00
N PRO A 17 5.90 3.87 -18.01
CA PRO A 17 4.79 4.42 -18.78
C PRO A 17 4.53 5.89 -18.48
N LYS A 18 4.24 6.68 -19.50
CA LYS A 18 4.03 8.14 -19.36
C LYS A 18 3.01 8.53 -18.28
N PRO A 19 1.81 7.88 -18.16
CA PRO A 19 0.89 8.20 -17.08
C PRO A 19 1.46 7.99 -15.68
N VAL A 20 2.33 6.99 -15.51
CA VAL A 20 3.01 6.71 -14.23
C VAL A 20 4.08 7.78 -13.96
N GLN A 21 4.84 8.21 -15.00
CA GLN A 21 5.80 9.31 -14.87
C GLN A 21 5.10 10.62 -14.47
N GLU A 22 3.97 10.94 -15.09
CA GLU A 22 3.15 12.12 -14.77
C GLU A 22 2.63 12.07 -13.34
N ALA A 23 2.20 10.90 -12.87
CA ALA A 23 1.81 10.72 -11.47
C ALA A 23 2.99 10.94 -10.52
N TYR A 24 4.17 10.39 -10.83
CA TYR A 24 5.38 10.57 -10.02
C TYR A 24 5.82 12.05 -9.95
N SER A 25 5.69 12.82 -11.01
CA SER A 25 6.13 14.22 -11.06
C SER A 25 5.46 15.11 -10.00
N ARG A 26 4.35 14.66 -9.40
CA ARG A 26 3.62 15.41 -8.36
C ARG A 26 4.39 15.55 -7.04
N TRP A 27 5.34 14.66 -6.74
CA TRP A 27 6.13 14.73 -5.48
C TRP A 27 7.60 14.30 -5.65
N ARG A 28 7.97 13.72 -6.77
CA ARG A 28 9.36 13.33 -7.03
C ARG A 28 10.09 14.49 -7.74
N TYR A 29 11.32 14.76 -7.42
CA TYR A 29 12.18 13.88 -6.60
C TYR A 29 12.02 14.23 -5.12
N THR A 30 11.97 13.19 -4.25
CA THR A 30 11.94 13.39 -2.81
C THR A 30 13.28 13.91 -2.30
N PRO A 31 13.30 14.79 -1.25
CA PRO A 31 14.54 15.36 -0.73
C PRO A 31 15.53 14.32 -0.23
N LEU A 32 16.81 14.53 -0.52
CA LEU A 32 17.92 13.83 0.13
C LEU A 32 18.50 14.77 1.18
N VAL A 33 18.37 14.40 2.46
CA VAL A 33 18.73 15.26 3.58
C VAL A 33 19.90 14.65 4.37
N ARG A 34 20.90 15.47 4.71
CA ARG A 34 21.98 15.04 5.59
C ARG A 34 21.58 15.18 7.06
N ALA A 35 21.69 14.10 7.81
CA ALA A 35 21.31 14.02 9.22
C ALA A 35 22.43 14.48 10.18
N ARG A 36 22.87 15.74 10.07
CA ARG A 36 24.02 16.29 10.82
C ARG A 36 23.86 16.17 12.35
N ALA A 37 22.65 16.37 12.86
CA ALA A 37 22.37 16.22 14.30
C ALA A 37 22.55 14.77 14.76
N LEU A 38 22.14 13.79 13.93
CA LEU A 38 22.32 12.36 14.21
C LEU A 38 23.83 11.99 14.16
N GLU A 39 24.56 12.47 13.17
CA GLU A 39 26.02 12.27 13.08
C GLU A 39 26.71 12.73 14.36
N LYS A 40 26.36 13.93 14.86
CA LYS A 40 26.90 14.48 16.11
C LYS A 40 26.49 13.66 17.33
N ALA A 41 25.23 13.24 17.42
CA ALA A 41 24.72 12.46 18.54
C ALA A 41 25.36 11.07 18.64
N LEU A 42 25.76 10.50 17.50
CA LEU A 42 26.43 9.19 17.41
C LEU A 42 27.97 9.31 17.51
N ASP A 43 28.51 10.53 17.57
CA ASP A 43 29.96 10.79 17.56
C ASP A 43 30.68 10.00 16.45
N THR A 44 30.14 10.06 15.24
CA THR A 44 30.63 9.28 14.09
C THR A 44 31.22 10.15 13.00
N PRO A 45 32.33 9.74 12.33
CA PRO A 45 32.84 10.39 11.15
C PRO A 45 32.01 10.11 9.89
N ALA A 46 31.06 9.17 9.95
CA ALA A 46 30.20 8.79 8.83
C ALA A 46 29.27 9.95 8.43
N ARG A 47 29.07 10.13 7.14
CA ARG A 47 28.07 11.07 6.59
C ARG A 47 26.74 10.33 6.41
N ILE A 48 25.75 10.62 7.26
CA ILE A 48 24.43 9.96 7.25
C ILE A 48 23.44 10.77 6.45
N TYR A 49 22.79 10.14 5.47
CA TYR A 49 21.75 10.74 4.63
C TYR A 49 20.48 9.92 4.69
N TYR A 50 19.33 10.58 4.54
CA TYR A 50 18.05 9.92 4.37
C TYR A 50 17.24 10.55 3.25
N LYS A 51 16.48 9.71 2.52
CA LYS A 51 15.45 10.15 1.57
C LYS A 51 14.18 10.46 2.33
N TYR A 52 13.71 11.68 2.25
CA TYR A 52 12.47 12.08 2.93
C TYR A 52 11.25 11.72 2.09
N GLU A 53 10.75 10.50 2.28
CA GLU A 53 9.58 9.97 1.57
C GLU A 53 8.23 10.45 2.16
N GLY A 54 8.24 11.19 3.26
CA GLY A 54 7.06 11.84 3.84
C GLY A 54 6.42 12.90 2.95
N ALA A 55 7.13 13.38 1.92
CA ALA A 55 6.59 14.32 0.93
C ALA A 55 5.57 13.70 -0.05
N SER A 56 5.46 12.36 -0.09
CA SER A 56 4.52 11.68 -0.97
C SER A 56 3.07 11.82 -0.49
N PRO A 57 2.07 11.65 -1.38
CA PRO A 57 0.65 11.73 -1.01
C PRO A 57 0.18 10.77 0.08
N SER A 58 0.90 9.66 0.31
CA SER A 58 0.60 8.73 1.40
C SER A 58 1.53 8.86 2.61
N GLY A 59 2.47 9.81 2.59
CA GLY A 59 3.46 10.00 3.64
C GLY A 59 4.49 8.87 3.76
N SER A 60 4.74 8.12 2.69
CA SER A 60 5.68 7.01 2.66
C SER A 60 6.23 6.75 1.26
N HIS A 61 7.20 5.82 1.12
CA HIS A 61 7.74 5.39 -0.18
C HIS A 61 6.77 4.50 -1.01
N LYS A 62 5.72 3.98 -0.38
CA LYS A 62 4.83 2.97 -0.99
C LYS A 62 4.09 3.41 -2.26
N PRO A 63 3.74 4.69 -2.49
CA PRO A 63 3.17 5.13 -3.75
C PRO A 63 4.06 4.87 -4.97
N ASN A 64 5.37 4.74 -4.78
CA ASN A 64 6.29 4.45 -5.88
C ASN A 64 5.97 3.10 -6.56
N THR A 65 5.60 2.08 -5.81
CA THR A 65 5.17 0.80 -6.38
C THR A 65 3.65 0.73 -6.57
N ALA A 66 2.86 1.34 -5.69
CA ALA A 66 1.40 1.29 -5.77
C ALA A 66 0.86 1.87 -7.08
N LEU A 67 1.44 2.98 -7.57
CA LEU A 67 1.04 3.57 -8.85
C LEU A 67 1.31 2.65 -10.04
N ALA A 68 2.48 2.03 -10.08
CA ALA A 68 2.78 1.08 -11.15
C ALA A 68 1.84 -0.13 -11.10
N GLN A 69 1.58 -0.68 -9.90
CA GLN A 69 0.66 -1.80 -9.73
C GLN A 69 -0.77 -1.44 -10.16
N ALA A 70 -1.30 -0.29 -9.74
CA ALA A 70 -2.63 0.15 -10.14
C ALA A 70 -2.71 0.40 -11.65
N PHE A 71 -1.70 1.05 -12.24
CA PHE A 71 -1.65 1.31 -13.68
C PHE A 71 -1.70 0.02 -14.50
N PHE A 72 -0.78 -0.92 -14.26
CA PHE A 72 -0.73 -2.16 -15.04
C PHE A 72 -1.94 -3.08 -14.82
N ASN A 73 -2.52 -3.08 -13.61
CA ASN A 73 -3.79 -3.78 -13.39
C ASN A 73 -4.94 -3.12 -14.19
N LYS A 74 -4.99 -1.79 -14.22
CA LYS A 74 -5.98 -1.06 -15.02
C LYS A 74 -5.86 -1.35 -16.51
N GLU A 75 -4.62 -1.34 -17.05
CA GLU A 75 -4.36 -1.69 -18.46
C GLU A 75 -4.73 -3.15 -18.77
N ALA A 76 -4.60 -4.05 -17.80
CA ALA A 76 -5.05 -5.43 -17.90
C ALA A 76 -6.59 -5.61 -17.78
N GLY A 77 -7.35 -4.52 -17.63
CA GLY A 77 -8.82 -4.54 -17.53
C GLY A 77 -9.35 -4.84 -16.12
N VAL A 78 -8.48 -4.93 -15.10
CA VAL A 78 -8.89 -5.13 -13.70
C VAL A 78 -9.65 -3.90 -13.22
N LYS A 79 -10.84 -4.11 -12.67
CA LYS A 79 -11.70 -3.03 -12.16
C LYS A 79 -11.55 -2.79 -10.66
N LYS A 80 -11.15 -3.83 -9.92
CA LYS A 80 -11.05 -3.82 -8.47
C LYS A 80 -9.81 -4.58 -7.99
N ILE A 81 -9.11 -4.03 -7.01
CA ILE A 81 -8.00 -4.69 -6.32
C ILE A 81 -8.38 -4.88 -4.85
N ALA A 82 -8.32 -6.12 -4.37
CA ALA A 82 -8.36 -6.42 -2.95
C ALA A 82 -6.94 -6.50 -2.40
N THR A 83 -6.70 -5.94 -1.22
CA THR A 83 -5.39 -5.94 -0.60
C THR A 83 -5.46 -5.95 0.92
N GLU A 84 -4.38 -6.36 1.53
CA GLU A 84 -4.17 -6.26 2.98
C GLU A 84 -3.42 -4.98 3.36
N THR A 85 -3.46 -4.65 4.64
CA THR A 85 -2.54 -3.66 5.23
C THR A 85 -2.38 -3.89 6.73
N GLY A 86 -1.17 -3.83 7.24
CA GLY A 86 -0.89 -3.90 8.69
C GLY A 86 -1.31 -2.60 9.37
N ALA A 87 -0.45 -1.58 9.30
CA ALA A 87 -0.66 -0.28 9.95
C ALA A 87 -1.37 0.77 9.06
N GLY A 88 -1.84 0.40 7.88
CA GLY A 88 -2.59 1.26 6.96
C GLY A 88 -1.76 1.98 5.90
N GLN A 89 -0.44 1.91 5.92
CA GLN A 89 0.39 2.63 4.94
C GLN A 89 0.23 2.10 3.51
N TRP A 90 0.21 0.77 3.35
CA TRP A 90 0.00 0.16 2.04
C TRP A 90 -1.40 0.44 1.51
N GLY A 91 -2.44 0.23 2.33
CA GLY A 91 -3.81 0.55 1.97
C GLY A 91 -3.99 2.01 1.54
N THR A 92 -3.37 2.97 2.26
CA THR A 92 -3.37 4.39 1.88
C THR A 92 -2.71 4.62 0.52
N ALA A 93 -1.54 4.02 0.28
CA ALA A 93 -0.79 4.21 -0.96
C ALA A 93 -1.54 3.63 -2.17
N LEU A 94 -2.13 2.44 -2.00
CA LEU A 94 -2.87 1.80 -3.08
C LEU A 94 -4.21 2.51 -3.34
N SER A 95 -4.91 3.00 -2.30
CA SER A 95 -6.12 3.81 -2.47
C SER A 95 -5.84 5.12 -3.23
N TYR A 96 -4.72 5.80 -2.92
CA TYR A 96 -4.26 6.94 -3.71
C TYR A 96 -4.04 6.55 -5.19
N ALA A 97 -3.34 5.45 -5.42
CA ALA A 97 -3.09 4.97 -6.79
C ALA A 97 -4.39 4.58 -7.52
N GLY A 98 -5.34 3.98 -6.80
CA GLY A 98 -6.68 3.69 -7.30
C GLY A 98 -7.44 4.93 -7.72
N ALA A 99 -7.38 6.01 -6.91
CA ALA A 99 -7.96 7.31 -7.26
C ALA A 99 -7.33 7.93 -8.52
N VAL A 100 -6.00 7.78 -8.68
CA VAL A 100 -5.28 8.32 -9.86
C VAL A 100 -5.69 7.62 -11.15
N PHE A 101 -5.83 6.30 -11.13
CA PHE A 101 -6.08 5.51 -12.34
C PHE A 101 -7.53 5.01 -12.50
N GLY A 102 -8.42 5.34 -11.57
CA GLY A 102 -9.83 4.96 -11.63
C GLY A 102 -10.04 3.45 -11.46
N ILE A 103 -9.38 2.84 -10.47
CA ILE A 103 -9.56 1.43 -10.09
C ILE A 103 -10.05 1.35 -8.64
N GLU A 104 -11.05 0.49 -8.39
CA GLU A 104 -11.59 0.30 -7.03
C GLU A 104 -10.59 -0.41 -6.13
N ILE A 105 -10.45 0.06 -4.90
CA ILE A 105 -9.56 -0.54 -3.91
C ILE A 105 -10.35 -0.97 -2.67
N GLN A 106 -10.23 -2.26 -2.32
CA GLN A 106 -10.74 -2.82 -1.08
C GLN A 106 -9.58 -3.25 -0.18
N VAL A 107 -9.57 -2.73 1.06
CA VAL A 107 -8.46 -2.92 2.00
C VAL A 107 -8.92 -3.71 3.22
N PHE A 108 -8.22 -4.80 3.54
CA PHE A 108 -8.34 -5.53 4.79
C PHE A 108 -7.24 -5.08 5.74
N MET A 109 -7.59 -4.32 6.78
CA MET A 109 -6.64 -3.74 7.73
C MET A 109 -6.63 -4.54 9.04
N VAL A 110 -5.44 -4.88 9.54
CA VAL A 110 -5.29 -5.57 10.83
C VAL A 110 -6.08 -4.84 11.93
N LYS A 111 -7.00 -5.55 12.60
CA LYS A 111 -8.03 -4.98 13.50
C LYS A 111 -7.45 -4.12 14.63
N VAL A 112 -6.35 -4.54 15.26
CA VAL A 112 -5.72 -3.72 16.29
C VAL A 112 -5.24 -2.37 15.74
N SER A 113 -4.67 -2.34 14.55
CA SER A 113 -4.23 -1.11 13.89
C SER A 113 -5.39 -0.28 13.38
N PHE A 114 -6.45 -0.90 12.88
CA PHE A 114 -7.68 -0.24 12.45
C PHE A 114 -8.28 0.57 13.59
N ASN A 115 -8.34 -0.01 14.80
CA ASN A 115 -8.88 0.65 15.99
C ASN A 115 -7.96 1.76 16.53
N GLN A 116 -6.62 1.53 16.51
CA GLN A 116 -5.65 2.47 17.05
C GLN A 116 -5.32 3.64 16.13
N LYS A 117 -5.61 3.52 14.83
CA LYS A 117 -5.22 4.49 13.81
C LYS A 117 -6.40 4.95 12.94
N PRO A 118 -7.42 5.60 13.53
CA PRO A 118 -8.63 5.99 12.80
C PRO A 118 -8.35 6.92 11.63
N TYR A 119 -7.28 7.72 11.69
CA TYR A 119 -6.86 8.58 10.58
C TYR A 119 -6.48 7.81 9.32
N ARG A 120 -5.99 6.58 9.45
CA ARG A 120 -5.67 5.73 8.29
C ARG A 120 -6.93 5.35 7.53
N LYS A 121 -8.00 4.99 8.26
CA LYS A 121 -9.32 4.76 7.66
C LYS A 121 -9.79 6.00 6.91
N ALA A 122 -9.79 7.17 7.56
CA ALA A 122 -10.24 8.41 6.95
C ALA A 122 -9.46 8.77 5.66
N ILE A 123 -8.14 8.54 5.63
CA ILE A 123 -7.33 8.82 4.44
C ILE A 123 -7.62 7.81 3.32
N ILE A 124 -7.75 6.52 3.63
CA ILE A 124 -8.10 5.48 2.65
C ILE A 124 -9.45 5.79 2.00
N GLU A 125 -10.47 6.09 2.82
CA GLU A 125 -11.81 6.47 2.36
C GLU A 125 -11.79 7.81 1.61
N GLY A 126 -10.98 8.77 2.04
CA GLY A 126 -10.78 10.05 1.36
C GLY A 126 -10.22 9.92 -0.05
N TYR A 127 -9.45 8.87 -0.33
CA TYR A 127 -9.00 8.49 -1.67
C TYR A 127 -9.99 7.57 -2.42
N GLY A 128 -11.18 7.32 -1.86
CA GLY A 128 -12.21 6.49 -2.48
C GLY A 128 -12.01 4.98 -2.30
N GLY A 129 -11.05 4.55 -1.50
CA GLY A 129 -10.90 3.14 -1.12
C GLY A 129 -11.90 2.73 -0.05
N SER A 130 -12.26 1.45 0.01
CA SER A 130 -12.99 0.86 1.13
C SER A 130 -12.01 0.17 2.08
N VAL A 131 -12.26 0.24 3.39
CA VAL A 131 -11.41 -0.43 4.37
C VAL A 131 -12.23 -1.07 5.48
N VAL A 132 -11.90 -2.32 5.80
CA VAL A 132 -12.54 -3.08 6.88
C VAL A 132 -11.48 -3.63 7.84
N ALA A 133 -11.88 -3.81 9.10
CA ALA A 133 -11.04 -4.47 10.09
C ALA A 133 -10.96 -5.97 9.81
N SER A 134 -9.75 -6.55 9.82
CA SER A 134 -9.50 -7.97 9.63
C SER A 134 -9.04 -8.61 10.97
N PRO A 135 -9.66 -9.76 11.39
CA PRO A 135 -10.64 -10.57 10.68
C PRO A 135 -12.01 -9.89 10.57
N SER A 136 -12.70 -10.13 9.44
CA SER A 136 -14.04 -9.61 9.14
C SER A 136 -15.06 -10.73 8.94
N ASP A 137 -16.33 -10.37 8.88
CA ASP A 137 -17.43 -11.26 8.53
C ASP A 137 -17.73 -11.31 7.02
N LEU A 138 -16.93 -10.62 6.21
CA LEU A 138 -17.11 -10.56 4.77
C LEU A 138 -16.58 -11.79 4.03
N THR A 139 -15.63 -12.51 4.65
CA THR A 139 -14.95 -13.65 4.05
C THR A 139 -15.13 -14.92 4.88
N ASN A 140 -14.98 -16.10 4.26
CA ASN A 140 -15.00 -17.35 4.98
C ASN A 140 -13.79 -17.49 5.91
N SER A 141 -12.62 -17.02 5.47
CA SER A 141 -11.39 -16.96 6.27
C SER A 141 -11.59 -16.13 7.53
N GLY A 142 -12.15 -14.93 7.40
CA GLY A 142 -12.42 -14.05 8.53
C GLY A 142 -13.47 -14.64 9.49
N LYS A 143 -14.60 -15.15 8.95
CA LYS A 143 -15.64 -15.82 9.74
C LYS A 143 -15.10 -17.01 10.55
N ALA A 144 -14.26 -17.83 9.95
CA ALA A 144 -13.67 -18.99 10.63
C ALA A 144 -12.77 -18.59 11.82
N ILE A 145 -12.05 -17.48 11.70
CA ILE A 145 -11.24 -16.93 12.80
C ILE A 145 -12.14 -16.35 13.90
N LEU A 146 -13.14 -15.53 13.53
CA LEU A 146 -14.07 -14.92 14.49
C LEU A 146 -14.92 -15.95 15.24
N ALA A 147 -15.27 -17.07 14.59
CA ALA A 147 -15.98 -18.18 15.24
C ALA A 147 -15.15 -18.84 16.35
N LYS A 148 -13.81 -18.88 16.20
CA LYS A 148 -12.89 -19.45 17.21
C LYS A 148 -12.54 -18.43 18.30
N ASP A 149 -12.36 -17.19 17.93
CA ASP A 149 -11.98 -16.08 18.82
C ASP A 149 -12.64 -14.77 18.34
N PRO A 150 -13.83 -14.42 18.87
CA PRO A 150 -14.56 -13.20 18.50
C PRO A 150 -13.76 -11.90 18.79
N ASN A 151 -12.82 -11.95 19.74
CA ASN A 151 -11.99 -10.82 20.14
C ASN A 151 -10.63 -10.78 19.44
N ASN A 152 -10.40 -11.63 18.45
CA ASN A 152 -9.14 -11.70 17.73
C ASN A 152 -8.69 -10.29 17.25
N SER A 153 -7.45 -9.93 17.59
CA SER A 153 -6.88 -8.62 17.26
C SER A 153 -6.45 -8.49 15.80
N GLY A 154 -6.49 -9.59 15.06
CA GLY A 154 -6.02 -9.68 13.68
C GLY A 154 -4.52 -9.86 13.55
N SER A 155 -4.11 -10.29 12.39
CA SER A 155 -2.72 -10.36 11.95
C SER A 155 -2.62 -10.07 10.47
N LEU A 156 -1.40 -9.78 9.99
CA LEU A 156 -1.20 -9.55 8.57
C LEU A 156 -1.54 -10.79 7.73
N GLY A 157 -1.20 -11.99 8.22
CA GLY A 157 -1.54 -13.25 7.55
C GLY A 157 -3.05 -13.47 7.40
N ILE A 158 -3.86 -13.11 8.41
CA ILE A 158 -5.32 -13.17 8.32
C ILE A 158 -5.82 -12.18 7.27
N ALA A 159 -5.33 -10.94 7.29
CA ALA A 159 -5.73 -9.92 6.32
C ALA A 159 -5.34 -10.30 4.87
N ILE A 160 -4.19 -10.94 4.68
CA ILE A 160 -3.78 -11.52 3.39
C ILE A 160 -4.77 -12.60 2.94
N SER A 161 -5.13 -13.54 3.83
CA SER A 161 -6.07 -14.61 3.48
C SER A 161 -7.43 -14.08 3.04
N GLU A 162 -7.95 -13.05 3.71
CA GLU A 162 -9.20 -12.40 3.34
C GLU A 162 -9.09 -11.67 1.99
N ALA A 163 -8.01 -10.92 1.75
CA ALA A 163 -7.78 -10.23 0.48
C ALA A 163 -7.66 -11.21 -0.69
N VAL A 164 -6.93 -12.32 -0.51
CA VAL A 164 -6.78 -13.37 -1.53
C VAL A 164 -8.12 -14.06 -1.81
N GLU A 165 -8.91 -14.37 -0.77
CA GLU A 165 -10.24 -14.96 -0.94
C GLU A 165 -11.14 -14.06 -1.78
N VAL A 166 -11.19 -12.75 -1.49
CA VAL A 166 -11.98 -11.79 -2.28
C VAL A 166 -11.47 -11.70 -3.72
N ALA A 167 -10.16 -11.65 -3.93
CA ALA A 167 -9.59 -11.58 -5.28
C ALA A 167 -9.84 -12.85 -6.10
N ALA A 168 -9.94 -14.02 -5.46
CA ALA A 168 -10.17 -15.30 -6.13
C ALA A 168 -11.65 -15.61 -6.38
N THR A 169 -12.58 -14.96 -5.69
CA THR A 169 -14.03 -15.26 -5.74
C THR A 169 -14.86 -14.21 -6.47
N ASN A 170 -14.29 -13.06 -6.78
CA ASN A 170 -14.96 -12.00 -7.55
C ASN A 170 -14.34 -11.93 -8.95
N ASP A 171 -15.11 -12.38 -9.94
CA ASP A 171 -14.81 -12.23 -11.38
C ASP A 171 -14.90 -10.77 -11.83
#